data_114061d6aa691048b389c4af8e69ba31
#
_entry.id   114061d6aa691048b389c4af8e69ba31
#
_cell.length_a   1.000
_cell.length_b   1.000
_cell.length_c   1.000
_cell.angle_alpha   90.00
_cell.angle_beta   90.00
_cell.angle_gamma   90.00
#
_symmetry.space_group_name_H-M   'P 1'
#
loop_
_entity.id
_entity.type
_entity.pdbx_description
1 polymer ?
#
loop_
_entity_poly.entity_id
_entity_poly.type
_entity_poly.pdbx_seq_one_letter_code
_entity_poly.pdbx_strand_id
1 'polypeptide(L)'
;MMEPPDLISATPTRRLDPRRTREVLTFAFAQGVADDTFDELLAASTLPDTTWDPEGFAPDLFVRELVSAFRTVTLDNVRRPLGQKWLERVLSHPPSDPAHVAVRRDVLAHLAASESARADVETIYDQIRHLREQLGIAPVRSVDVLRRRLEILGTVRALVDTMAGAFAGAGEPLARVPRWAQAIKDSDTYRALAELLDYDEHLATVDVRVRVGSDGRVRGLALTSVRENVTSRFARSPIARWVARIVLLFRGYKFQAEELIARAIEQVFEGLEDTLVSILQLGADLELYLFALSFRAAAERAGLAVCLPEIGQERRLTGLFNPLLLAHVKRVVPCDLVDPRTDRVVLVTGPNSGGKTRLLQAIGIAQLLGQCGLFVPAESATLRPVDGMFVSFGSPPAADASEGRLGTELLRVRAVFETICVGGMVLVDELCSGTNPSEGEELFRHVVELLLEVEPQAFLSTHFLTAAADLERVPPSERLAFLQVEIDKNGMPTYRFVPGVAKTSLAHQTAARLGVTRDDLAALVARARAARDRGSI
;
A
#
# COMPACT_ATOMS: atom_id res chain seq x y z
N MET A 1 -20.63 -13.01 -18.68
CA MET A 1 -19.27 -12.49 -18.41
C MET A 1 -18.89 -13.01 -17.03
N MET A 2 -17.72 -13.61 -16.88
CA MET A 2 -17.28 -14.20 -15.61
C MET A 2 -16.92 -13.08 -14.63
N GLU A 3 -17.33 -13.19 -13.36
CA GLU A 3 -16.98 -12.24 -12.31
C GLU A 3 -15.47 -12.29 -12.03
N PRO A 4 -14.78 -11.14 -11.95
CA PRO A 4 -13.35 -11.11 -11.66
C PRO A 4 -13.06 -11.56 -10.23
N PRO A 5 -11.85 -12.07 -9.93
CA PRO A 5 -11.44 -12.46 -8.59
C PRO A 5 -11.05 -11.22 -7.75
N ASP A 6 -11.99 -10.29 -7.57
CA ASP A 6 -11.80 -9.05 -6.80
C ASP A 6 -11.79 -9.35 -5.30
N LEU A 7 -10.72 -8.96 -4.62
CA LEU A 7 -10.50 -9.20 -3.19
C LEU A 7 -10.70 -7.95 -2.31
N ILE A 8 -10.93 -6.77 -2.90
CA ILE A 8 -11.06 -5.52 -2.12
C ILE A 8 -12.47 -4.94 -2.12
N SER A 9 -13.38 -5.51 -2.93
CA SER A 9 -14.75 -5.02 -3.06
C SER A 9 -15.77 -6.05 -2.58
N ALA A 10 -16.87 -5.60 -1.99
CA ALA A 10 -17.96 -6.46 -1.53
C ALA A 10 -18.58 -7.23 -2.72
N THR A 11 -18.90 -6.52 -3.78
CA THR A 11 -19.33 -7.10 -5.04
C THR A 11 -18.14 -7.15 -6.00
N PRO A 12 -17.81 -8.33 -6.57
CA PRO A 12 -16.71 -8.45 -7.52
C PRO A 12 -16.88 -7.50 -8.70
N THR A 13 -15.90 -6.63 -8.93
CA THR A 13 -15.97 -5.56 -9.92
C THR A 13 -14.70 -5.51 -10.75
N ARG A 14 -14.84 -5.30 -12.06
CA ARG A 14 -13.71 -4.95 -12.93
C ARG A 14 -13.36 -3.49 -12.72
N ARG A 15 -12.18 -3.23 -12.17
CA ARG A 15 -11.69 -1.90 -11.82
C ARG A 15 -10.73 -1.32 -12.86
N LEU A 16 -10.06 -2.17 -13.61
CA LEU A 16 -9.25 -1.75 -14.76
C LEU A 16 -10.14 -1.47 -15.97
N ASP A 17 -9.84 -0.41 -16.71
CA ASP A 17 -10.45 -0.15 -18.03
C ASP A 17 -10.09 -1.32 -18.96
N PRO A 18 -11.07 -2.14 -19.39
CA PRO A 18 -10.77 -3.34 -20.18
C PRO A 18 -10.18 -3.00 -21.55
N ARG A 19 -10.63 -1.92 -22.19
CA ARG A 19 -10.19 -1.54 -23.52
C ARG A 19 -8.74 -1.09 -23.50
N ARG A 20 -8.43 -0.11 -22.65
CA ARG A 20 -7.05 0.40 -22.50
C ARG A 20 -6.09 -0.69 -22.05
N THR A 21 -6.50 -1.54 -21.11
CA THR A 21 -5.66 -2.62 -20.59
C THR A 21 -5.37 -3.67 -21.65
N ARG A 22 -6.37 -4.05 -22.49
CA ARG A 22 -6.15 -4.97 -23.63
C ARG A 22 -5.19 -4.39 -24.65
N GLU A 23 -5.33 -3.11 -25.02
CA GLU A 23 -4.41 -2.44 -25.94
C GLU A 23 -2.95 -2.53 -25.45
N VAL A 24 -2.73 -2.27 -24.16
CA VAL A 24 -1.39 -2.40 -23.54
C VAL A 24 -0.92 -3.85 -23.52
N LEU A 25 -1.78 -4.81 -23.17
CA LEU A 25 -1.43 -6.24 -23.13
C LEU A 25 -1.08 -6.77 -24.52
N THR A 26 -1.85 -6.42 -25.55
CA THR A 26 -1.58 -6.80 -26.94
C THR A 26 -0.24 -6.25 -27.41
N PHE A 27 0.04 -4.97 -27.10
CA PHE A 27 1.34 -4.38 -27.42
C PHE A 27 2.48 -5.03 -26.63
N ALA A 28 2.28 -5.27 -25.32
CA ALA A 28 3.25 -5.95 -24.47
C ALA A 28 3.58 -7.37 -24.96
N PHE A 29 2.57 -8.11 -25.36
CA PHE A 29 2.75 -9.45 -25.93
C PHE A 29 3.52 -9.45 -27.24
N ALA A 30 3.29 -8.44 -28.08
CA ALA A 30 3.96 -8.30 -29.36
C ALA A 30 5.41 -7.80 -29.24
N GLN A 31 5.66 -6.77 -28.44
CA GLN A 31 6.91 -6.00 -28.45
C GLN A 31 7.54 -5.73 -27.07
N GLY A 32 6.83 -6.03 -25.98
CA GLY A 32 7.22 -5.62 -24.63
C GLY A 32 6.80 -4.19 -24.31
N VAL A 33 6.68 -3.88 -23.02
CA VAL A 33 6.38 -2.53 -22.50
C VAL A 33 7.23 -2.25 -21.27
N ALA A 34 7.43 -0.97 -20.94
CA ALA A 34 8.07 -0.61 -19.69
C ALA A 34 7.21 -1.06 -18.49
N ASP A 35 7.83 -1.52 -17.41
CA ASP A 35 7.12 -2.05 -16.24
C ASP A 35 6.21 -1.00 -15.57
N ASP A 36 6.61 0.27 -15.58
CA ASP A 36 5.82 1.41 -15.08
C ASP A 36 4.49 1.62 -15.83
N THR A 37 4.36 1.11 -17.06
CA THR A 37 3.08 1.14 -17.82
C THR A 37 1.99 0.36 -17.08
N PHE A 38 2.31 -0.78 -16.49
CA PHE A 38 1.35 -1.55 -15.69
C PHE A 38 1.01 -0.83 -14.39
N ASP A 39 1.98 -0.20 -13.74
CA ASP A 39 1.75 0.60 -12.53
C ASP A 39 0.84 1.81 -12.80
N GLU A 40 0.95 2.43 -13.97
CA GLU A 40 0.05 3.52 -14.40
C GLU A 40 -1.37 3.02 -14.66
N LEU A 41 -1.54 1.85 -15.30
CA LEU A 41 -2.85 1.23 -15.48
C LEU A 41 -3.52 0.93 -14.13
N LEU A 42 -2.80 0.35 -13.20
CA LEU A 42 -3.27 0.04 -11.85
C LEU A 42 -3.61 1.32 -11.07
N ALA A 43 -2.75 2.33 -11.14
CA ALA A 43 -3.01 3.63 -10.53
C ALA A 43 -4.22 4.35 -11.13
N ALA A 44 -4.61 4.08 -12.37
CA ALA A 44 -5.80 4.64 -13.02
C ALA A 44 -7.08 3.80 -12.82
N SER A 45 -7.00 2.65 -12.11
CA SER A 45 -8.15 1.76 -11.89
C SER A 45 -9.25 2.46 -11.07
N THR A 46 -10.51 2.06 -11.27
CA THR A 46 -11.63 2.55 -10.45
C THR A 46 -11.53 1.95 -9.05
N LEU A 47 -11.70 2.75 -8.03
CA LEU A 47 -11.78 2.31 -6.62
C LEU A 47 -13.23 2.39 -6.14
N PRO A 48 -13.58 1.67 -5.06
CA PRO A 48 -14.84 1.89 -4.35
C PRO A 48 -15.02 3.36 -3.97
N ASP A 49 -16.25 3.84 -3.91
CA ASP A 49 -16.57 5.22 -3.58
C ASP A 49 -16.01 5.61 -2.20
N THR A 50 -15.52 6.83 -2.10
CA THR A 50 -15.01 7.43 -0.87
C THR A 50 -15.58 8.83 -0.69
N THR A 51 -15.81 9.22 0.56
CA THR A 51 -16.14 10.59 0.96
C THR A 51 -14.90 11.38 1.38
N TRP A 52 -13.74 10.73 1.46
CA TRP A 52 -12.51 11.37 1.90
C TRP A 52 -11.85 12.12 0.75
N ASP A 53 -11.38 13.33 1.05
CA ASP A 53 -10.54 14.11 0.13
C ASP A 53 -9.06 13.84 0.43
N PRO A 54 -8.32 13.17 -0.46
CA PRO A 54 -6.90 12.87 -0.25
C PRO A 54 -6.03 14.10 -0.04
N GLU A 55 -6.38 15.24 -0.65
CA GLU A 55 -5.60 16.48 -0.54
C GLU A 55 -5.65 17.05 0.88
N GLY A 56 -6.76 16.82 1.58
CA GLY A 56 -6.98 17.29 2.96
C GLY A 56 -6.17 16.54 4.03
N PHE A 57 -5.58 15.37 3.73
CA PHE A 57 -4.89 14.59 4.78
C PHE A 57 -3.64 13.84 4.32
N ALA A 58 -3.59 13.33 3.09
CA ALA A 58 -2.57 12.35 2.70
C ALA A 58 -1.13 12.90 2.77
N PRO A 59 -0.83 14.16 2.37
CA PRO A 59 0.50 14.73 2.48
C PRO A 59 0.95 14.88 3.93
N ASP A 60 0.13 15.51 4.77
CA ASP A 60 0.46 15.81 6.17
C ASP A 60 0.42 14.56 7.07
N LEU A 61 -0.37 13.54 6.70
CA LEU A 61 -0.34 12.24 7.37
C LEU A 61 0.82 11.34 6.91
N PHE A 62 1.59 11.77 5.92
CA PHE A 62 2.76 11.05 5.39
C PHE A 62 2.40 9.68 4.82
N VAL A 63 1.30 9.61 4.04
CA VAL A 63 0.83 8.35 3.43
C VAL A 63 1.87 7.76 2.50
N ARG A 64 2.59 8.59 1.74
CA ARG A 64 3.68 8.17 0.86
C ARG A 64 4.83 7.52 1.63
N GLU A 65 5.24 8.13 2.74
CA GLU A 65 6.29 7.62 3.62
C GLU A 65 5.85 6.32 4.30
N LEU A 66 4.58 6.22 4.71
CA LEU A 66 3.98 5.01 5.26
C LEU A 66 4.05 3.85 4.26
N VAL A 67 3.65 4.10 2.99
CA VAL A 67 3.77 3.11 1.92
C VAL A 67 5.23 2.74 1.69
N SER A 68 6.12 3.72 1.59
CA SER A 68 7.55 3.49 1.34
C SER A 68 8.21 2.65 2.43
N ALA A 69 7.77 2.79 3.68
CA ALA A 69 8.32 2.06 4.84
C ALA A 69 7.99 0.55 4.79
N PHE A 70 6.84 0.16 4.24
CA PHE A 70 6.35 -1.22 4.35
C PHE A 70 6.08 -1.91 3.00
N ARG A 71 6.29 -1.23 1.86
CA ARG A 71 6.05 -1.81 0.53
C ARG A 71 7.09 -2.84 0.07
N THR A 72 8.12 -3.13 0.86
CA THR A 72 9.11 -4.14 0.49
C THR A 72 8.78 -5.46 1.17
N VAL A 73 8.52 -6.49 0.38
CA VAL A 73 8.25 -7.86 0.83
C VAL A 73 9.42 -8.76 0.47
N THR A 74 9.58 -9.88 1.17
CA THR A 74 10.57 -10.90 0.86
C THR A 74 9.85 -12.14 0.35
N LEU A 75 10.05 -12.46 -0.93
CA LEU A 75 9.52 -13.63 -1.60
C LEU A 75 10.70 -14.50 -2.02
N ASP A 76 10.70 -15.79 -1.69
CA ASP A 76 11.79 -16.73 -1.99
C ASP A 76 13.19 -16.18 -1.66
N ASN A 77 13.32 -15.53 -0.49
CA ASN A 77 14.53 -14.85 -0.02
C ASN A 77 14.99 -13.64 -0.87
N VAL A 78 14.17 -13.17 -1.80
CA VAL A 78 14.43 -11.98 -2.61
C VAL A 78 13.54 -10.83 -2.15
N ARG A 79 14.15 -9.67 -1.91
CA ARG A 79 13.40 -8.45 -1.59
C ARG A 79 12.77 -7.87 -2.86
N ARG A 80 11.46 -7.67 -2.80
CA ARG A 80 10.63 -7.19 -3.90
C ARG A 80 9.83 -5.95 -3.49
N PRO A 81 9.92 -4.83 -4.23
CA PRO A 81 9.06 -3.69 -3.98
C PRO A 81 7.65 -3.93 -4.55
N LEU A 82 6.62 -3.53 -3.82
CA LEU A 82 5.23 -3.46 -4.28
C LEU A 82 4.98 -2.13 -5.01
N GLY A 83 3.89 -2.05 -5.77
CA GLY A 83 3.50 -0.88 -6.55
C GLY A 83 3.16 0.34 -5.68
N GLN A 84 4.05 1.34 -5.63
CA GLN A 84 3.92 2.50 -4.76
C GLN A 84 2.70 3.34 -5.10
N LYS A 85 2.52 3.73 -6.36
CA LYS A 85 1.41 4.58 -6.82
C LYS A 85 0.04 3.96 -6.52
N TRP A 86 -0.07 2.65 -6.72
CA TRP A 86 -1.28 1.90 -6.40
C TRP A 86 -1.59 1.91 -4.91
N LEU A 87 -0.60 1.56 -4.07
CA LEU A 87 -0.78 1.52 -2.61
C LEU A 87 -1.08 2.90 -2.03
N GLU A 88 -0.39 3.96 -2.47
CA GLU A 88 -0.69 5.33 -2.06
C GLU A 88 -2.14 5.68 -2.40
N ARG A 89 -2.59 5.34 -3.61
CA ARG A 89 -3.94 5.65 -4.06
C ARG A 89 -5.01 4.88 -3.28
N VAL A 90 -4.86 3.55 -3.11
CA VAL A 90 -5.87 2.74 -2.40
C VAL A 90 -5.96 3.10 -0.92
N LEU A 91 -4.85 3.48 -0.28
CA LEU A 91 -4.85 3.97 1.10
C LEU A 91 -5.46 5.37 1.21
N SER A 92 -5.23 6.24 0.21
CA SER A 92 -5.83 7.59 0.20
C SER A 92 -7.32 7.60 -0.17
N HIS A 93 -7.91 6.44 -0.49
CA HIS A 93 -9.33 6.30 -0.83
C HIS A 93 -9.98 5.21 0.03
N PRO A 94 -10.09 5.40 1.36
CA PRO A 94 -10.81 4.46 2.21
C PRO A 94 -12.27 4.37 1.76
N PRO A 95 -12.83 3.15 1.60
CA PRO A 95 -14.18 3.00 1.10
C PRO A 95 -15.22 3.52 2.10
N SER A 96 -16.25 4.19 1.60
CA SER A 96 -17.37 4.68 2.42
C SER A 96 -18.32 3.55 2.82
N ASP A 97 -18.50 2.52 1.97
CA ASP A 97 -19.35 1.38 2.28
C ASP A 97 -18.61 0.40 3.22
N PRO A 98 -19.15 0.16 4.45
CA PRO A 98 -18.57 -0.80 5.39
C PRO A 98 -18.43 -2.23 4.86
N ALA A 99 -19.22 -2.61 3.84
CA ALA A 99 -19.14 -3.93 3.24
C ALA A 99 -17.78 -4.17 2.55
N HIS A 100 -17.19 -3.14 1.92
CA HIS A 100 -15.84 -3.24 1.36
C HIS A 100 -14.77 -3.38 2.45
N VAL A 101 -14.93 -2.65 3.56
CA VAL A 101 -14.03 -2.75 4.72
C VAL A 101 -14.08 -4.16 5.31
N ALA A 102 -15.28 -4.75 5.45
CA ALA A 102 -15.46 -6.10 5.97
C ALA A 102 -14.74 -7.14 5.10
N VAL A 103 -14.89 -7.07 3.77
CA VAL A 103 -14.19 -7.95 2.81
C VAL A 103 -12.69 -7.94 3.05
N ARG A 104 -12.08 -6.76 3.14
CA ARG A 104 -10.62 -6.62 3.33
C ARG A 104 -10.17 -7.17 4.68
N ARG A 105 -10.95 -6.91 5.74
CA ARG A 105 -10.70 -7.45 7.08
C ARG A 105 -10.77 -8.98 7.12
N ASP A 106 -11.77 -9.57 6.45
CA ASP A 106 -11.96 -11.03 6.41
C ASP A 106 -10.80 -11.72 5.69
N VAL A 107 -10.33 -11.15 4.57
CA VAL A 107 -9.10 -11.63 3.89
C VAL A 107 -7.91 -11.57 4.84
N LEU A 108 -7.65 -10.41 5.47
CA LEU A 108 -6.51 -10.28 6.37
C LEU A 108 -6.60 -11.15 7.61
N ALA A 109 -7.80 -11.32 8.18
CA ALA A 109 -8.03 -12.21 9.31
C ALA A 109 -7.67 -13.66 8.94
N HIS A 110 -8.08 -14.12 7.76
CA HIS A 110 -7.76 -15.44 7.26
C HIS A 110 -6.26 -15.60 7.00
N LEU A 111 -5.63 -14.64 6.32
CA LEU A 111 -4.19 -14.63 6.06
C LEU A 111 -3.37 -14.54 7.35
N ALA A 112 -3.86 -13.85 8.37
CA ALA A 112 -3.22 -13.79 9.68
C ALA A 112 -3.22 -15.14 10.40
N ALA A 113 -4.28 -15.94 10.24
CA ALA A 113 -4.47 -17.23 10.90
C ALA A 113 -3.86 -18.40 10.14
N SER A 114 -3.74 -18.34 8.80
CA SER A 114 -3.34 -19.46 7.93
C SER A 114 -2.00 -19.19 7.24
N GLU A 115 -0.98 -20.00 7.57
CA GLU A 115 0.32 -19.96 6.90
C GLU A 115 0.22 -20.45 5.45
N SER A 116 -0.60 -21.47 5.18
CA SER A 116 -0.80 -21.96 3.81
C SER A 116 -1.45 -20.90 2.91
N ALA A 117 -2.44 -20.17 3.42
CA ALA A 117 -3.06 -19.08 2.65
C ALA A 117 -2.08 -17.93 2.37
N ARG A 118 -1.15 -17.64 3.27
CA ARG A 118 -0.07 -16.68 3.00
C ARG A 118 0.87 -17.18 1.91
N ALA A 119 1.27 -18.45 1.96
CA ALA A 119 2.10 -19.07 0.93
C ALA A 119 1.41 -19.05 -0.45
N ASP A 120 0.08 -19.30 -0.49
CA ASP A 120 -0.70 -19.17 -1.73
C ASP A 120 -0.67 -17.75 -2.29
N VAL A 121 -0.86 -16.72 -1.44
CA VAL A 121 -0.76 -15.30 -1.85
C VAL A 121 0.62 -14.98 -2.41
N GLU A 122 1.68 -15.39 -1.72
CA GLU A 122 3.06 -15.15 -2.13
C GLU A 122 3.38 -15.83 -3.47
N THR A 123 2.97 -17.09 -3.63
CA THR A 123 3.17 -17.86 -4.86
C THR A 123 2.43 -17.26 -6.05
N ILE A 124 1.13 -16.93 -5.88
CA ILE A 124 0.33 -16.33 -6.95
C ILE A 124 0.89 -14.95 -7.32
N TYR A 125 1.25 -14.14 -6.34
CA TYR A 125 1.81 -12.80 -6.60
C TYR A 125 3.16 -12.88 -7.33
N ASP A 126 4.06 -13.79 -6.94
CA ASP A 126 5.34 -13.96 -7.62
C ASP A 126 5.17 -14.41 -9.07
N GLN A 127 4.22 -15.32 -9.35
CA GLN A 127 3.87 -15.72 -10.71
C GLN A 127 3.27 -14.56 -11.54
N ILE A 128 2.39 -13.74 -10.96
CA ILE A 128 1.85 -12.55 -11.65
C ILE A 128 2.98 -11.56 -11.96
N ARG A 129 3.89 -11.38 -11.04
CA ARG A 129 5.07 -10.54 -11.22
C ARG A 129 5.97 -11.07 -12.34
N HIS A 130 6.24 -12.37 -12.35
CA HIS A 130 7.01 -13.01 -13.40
C HIS A 130 6.33 -12.82 -14.77
N LEU A 131 5.01 -12.95 -14.85
CA LEU A 131 4.24 -12.66 -16.04
C LEU A 131 4.43 -11.20 -16.52
N ARG A 132 4.38 -10.22 -15.61
CA ARG A 132 4.65 -8.80 -15.93
C ARG A 132 6.09 -8.61 -16.44
N GLU A 133 7.07 -9.23 -15.79
CA GLU A 133 8.47 -9.18 -16.23
C GLU A 133 8.64 -9.74 -17.65
N GLN A 134 8.00 -10.87 -17.98
CA GLN A 134 8.01 -11.43 -19.33
C GLN A 134 7.33 -10.51 -20.36
N LEU A 135 6.21 -9.89 -19.99
CA LEU A 135 5.53 -8.89 -20.83
C LEU A 135 6.34 -7.61 -20.99
N GLY A 136 7.26 -7.32 -20.06
CA GLY A 136 8.19 -6.19 -20.11
C GLY A 136 9.36 -6.35 -21.07
N ILE A 137 9.77 -7.58 -21.36
CA ILE A 137 10.97 -7.86 -22.17
C ILE A 137 10.67 -7.69 -23.67
N ALA A 138 11.41 -6.83 -24.34
CA ALA A 138 11.35 -6.70 -25.79
C ALA A 138 12.12 -7.85 -26.48
N PRO A 139 11.55 -8.50 -27.50
CA PRO A 139 12.26 -9.54 -28.24
C PRO A 139 13.41 -8.96 -29.09
N VAL A 140 14.59 -9.58 -29.03
CA VAL A 140 15.79 -9.07 -29.74
C VAL A 140 15.91 -9.64 -31.16
N ARG A 141 15.35 -10.84 -31.42
CA ARG A 141 15.41 -11.54 -32.71
C ARG A 141 14.06 -12.19 -33.04
N SER A 142 13.81 -12.42 -34.33
CA SER A 142 12.54 -13.01 -34.80
C SER A 142 12.27 -14.43 -34.26
N VAL A 143 13.31 -15.25 -34.06
CA VAL A 143 13.18 -16.60 -33.47
C VAL A 143 12.81 -16.51 -31.98
N ASP A 144 13.27 -15.47 -31.29
CA ASP A 144 12.99 -15.26 -29.86
C ASP A 144 11.52 -14.82 -29.63
N VAL A 145 10.85 -14.25 -30.64
CA VAL A 145 9.45 -13.78 -30.53
C VAL A 145 8.51 -14.94 -30.24
N LEU A 146 8.59 -16.00 -31.02
CA LEU A 146 7.67 -17.15 -30.89
C LEU A 146 7.86 -17.86 -29.55
N ARG A 147 9.12 -18.09 -29.20
CA ARG A 147 9.49 -18.74 -27.94
C ARG A 147 9.01 -17.90 -26.75
N ARG A 148 9.27 -16.60 -26.74
CA ARG A 148 8.82 -15.69 -25.68
C ARG A 148 7.29 -15.73 -25.54
N ARG A 149 6.55 -15.69 -26.65
CA ARG A 149 5.09 -15.75 -26.63
C ARG A 149 4.57 -17.07 -26.03
N LEU A 150 5.21 -18.20 -26.33
CA LEU A 150 4.88 -19.49 -25.73
C LEU A 150 5.23 -19.53 -24.24
N GLU A 151 6.37 -18.96 -23.83
CA GLU A 151 6.74 -18.84 -22.42
C GLU A 151 5.73 -18.00 -21.63
N ILE A 152 5.26 -16.87 -22.18
CA ILE A 152 4.17 -16.06 -21.58
C ILE A 152 2.90 -16.89 -21.41
N LEU A 153 2.47 -17.60 -22.45
CA LEU A 153 1.28 -18.44 -22.41
C LEU A 153 1.44 -19.61 -21.42
N GLY A 154 2.65 -20.19 -21.31
CA GLY A 154 2.98 -21.20 -20.31
C GLY A 154 2.86 -20.67 -18.89
N THR A 155 3.33 -19.45 -18.64
CA THR A 155 3.19 -18.79 -17.34
C THR A 155 1.71 -18.52 -17.00
N VAL A 156 0.89 -18.09 -17.97
CA VAL A 156 -0.56 -17.91 -17.77
C VAL A 156 -1.24 -19.24 -17.40
N ARG A 157 -0.90 -20.35 -18.09
CA ARG A 157 -1.42 -21.69 -17.76
C ARG A 157 -1.05 -22.08 -16.32
N ALA A 158 0.23 -21.99 -15.97
CA ALA A 158 0.72 -22.33 -14.63
C ALA A 158 0.03 -21.50 -13.54
N LEU A 159 -0.14 -20.20 -13.78
CA LEU A 159 -0.80 -19.29 -12.85
C LEU A 159 -2.28 -19.66 -12.64
N VAL A 160 -3.03 -19.95 -13.71
CA VAL A 160 -4.42 -20.40 -13.60
C VAL A 160 -4.52 -21.74 -12.85
N ASP A 161 -3.60 -22.68 -13.10
CA ASP A 161 -3.54 -23.96 -12.39
C ASP A 161 -3.23 -23.77 -10.90
N THR A 162 -2.28 -22.89 -10.55
CA THR A 162 -1.97 -22.54 -9.15
C THR A 162 -3.18 -21.93 -8.46
N MET A 163 -3.84 -20.95 -9.08
CA MET A 163 -5.02 -20.28 -8.51
C MET A 163 -6.20 -21.25 -8.30
N ALA A 164 -6.38 -22.23 -9.19
CA ALA A 164 -7.45 -23.21 -9.06
C ALA A 164 -7.27 -24.14 -7.85
N GLY A 165 -6.05 -24.36 -7.38
CA GLY A 165 -5.71 -25.15 -6.21
C GLY A 165 -5.51 -24.36 -4.92
N ALA A 166 -5.46 -23.01 -5.01
CA ALA A 166 -5.15 -22.14 -3.89
C ALA A 166 -6.34 -21.97 -2.91
N PHE A 167 -6.03 -21.48 -1.70
CA PHE A 167 -7.00 -21.10 -0.67
C PHE A 167 -7.97 -22.23 -0.30
N ALA A 168 -7.51 -23.48 -0.23
CA ALA A 168 -8.33 -24.62 0.11
C ALA A 168 -9.03 -24.42 1.47
N GLY A 169 -10.36 -24.53 1.49
CA GLY A 169 -11.17 -24.35 2.70
C GLY A 169 -11.36 -22.89 3.15
N ALA A 170 -10.87 -21.90 2.40
CA ALA A 170 -11.14 -20.50 2.70
C ALA A 170 -12.60 -20.15 2.38
N GLY A 171 -13.17 -19.27 3.22
CA GLY A 171 -14.47 -18.64 2.95
C GLY A 171 -14.38 -17.51 1.92
N GLU A 172 -15.53 -16.86 1.69
CA GLU A 172 -15.53 -15.58 0.96
C GLU A 172 -14.67 -14.56 1.72
N PRO A 173 -13.93 -13.66 1.01
CA PRO A 173 -13.85 -13.52 -0.46
C PRO A 173 -12.72 -14.32 -1.13
N LEU A 174 -11.81 -14.96 -0.38
CA LEU A 174 -10.67 -15.69 -0.95
C LEU A 174 -11.11 -16.83 -1.89
N ALA A 175 -12.23 -17.48 -1.60
CA ALA A 175 -12.82 -18.53 -2.45
C ALA A 175 -13.20 -18.04 -3.87
N ARG A 176 -13.23 -16.73 -4.12
CA ARG A 176 -13.44 -16.15 -5.46
C ARG A 176 -12.32 -16.54 -6.43
N VAL A 177 -11.08 -16.60 -5.92
CA VAL A 177 -9.90 -16.89 -6.75
C VAL A 177 -9.95 -18.29 -7.35
N PRO A 178 -10.03 -19.40 -6.57
CA PRO A 178 -10.10 -20.74 -7.14
C PRO A 178 -11.37 -20.97 -7.96
N ARG A 179 -12.53 -20.41 -7.59
CA ARG A 179 -13.76 -20.52 -8.39
C ARG A 179 -13.61 -19.87 -9.76
N TRP A 180 -13.04 -18.68 -9.82
CA TRP A 180 -12.77 -17.98 -11.06
C TRP A 180 -11.75 -18.75 -11.91
N ALA A 181 -10.66 -19.23 -11.32
CA ALA A 181 -9.64 -20.00 -12.03
C ALA A 181 -10.20 -21.32 -12.58
N GLN A 182 -11.04 -22.02 -11.82
CA GLN A 182 -11.70 -23.22 -12.29
C GLN A 182 -12.63 -22.95 -13.48
N ALA A 183 -13.38 -21.85 -13.44
CA ALA A 183 -14.23 -21.45 -14.57
C ALA A 183 -13.41 -21.07 -15.82
N ILE A 184 -12.19 -20.52 -15.66
CA ILE A 184 -11.26 -20.33 -16.78
C ILE A 184 -10.81 -21.68 -17.34
N LYS A 185 -10.44 -22.65 -16.50
CA LYS A 185 -10.02 -24.01 -16.92
C LYS A 185 -11.09 -24.73 -17.73
N ASP A 186 -12.35 -24.49 -17.42
CA ASP A 186 -13.49 -25.10 -18.12
C ASP A 186 -13.79 -24.42 -19.46
N SER A 187 -13.15 -23.28 -19.78
CA SER A 187 -13.37 -22.53 -21.03
C SER A 187 -12.71 -23.19 -22.25
N ASP A 188 -13.28 -22.91 -23.43
CA ASP A 188 -12.70 -23.36 -24.69
C ASP A 188 -11.32 -22.75 -24.96
N THR A 189 -11.13 -21.49 -24.54
CA THR A 189 -9.84 -20.78 -24.68
C THR A 189 -8.74 -21.46 -23.89
N TYR A 190 -9.02 -21.86 -22.64
CA TYR A 190 -8.01 -22.54 -21.81
C TYR A 190 -7.70 -23.95 -22.36
N ARG A 191 -8.70 -24.65 -22.89
CA ARG A 191 -8.46 -25.92 -23.59
C ARG A 191 -7.57 -25.73 -24.82
N ALA A 192 -7.82 -24.69 -25.61
CA ALA A 192 -6.96 -24.36 -26.75
C ALA A 192 -5.53 -23.98 -26.31
N LEU A 193 -5.38 -23.26 -25.20
CA LEU A 193 -4.08 -22.94 -24.59
C LEU A 193 -3.34 -24.22 -24.18
N ALA A 194 -3.99 -25.12 -23.46
CA ALA A 194 -3.39 -26.38 -23.03
C ALA A 194 -2.97 -27.24 -24.23
N GLU A 195 -3.82 -27.34 -25.25
CA GLU A 195 -3.53 -28.07 -26.48
C GLU A 195 -2.33 -27.47 -27.22
N LEU A 196 -2.23 -26.13 -27.30
CA LEU A 196 -1.12 -25.45 -27.95
C LEU A 196 0.21 -25.72 -27.24
N LEU A 197 0.24 -25.64 -25.91
CA LEU A 197 1.45 -25.88 -25.14
C LEU A 197 1.86 -27.34 -25.11
N ASP A 198 0.89 -28.27 -24.99
CA ASP A 198 1.17 -29.71 -25.06
C ASP A 198 1.72 -30.11 -26.44
N TYR A 199 1.32 -29.40 -27.50
CA TYR A 199 1.88 -29.61 -28.84
C TYR A 199 3.35 -29.17 -28.88
N ASP A 200 3.72 -28.04 -28.31
CA ASP A 200 5.11 -27.54 -28.28
C ASP A 200 6.03 -28.47 -27.45
N GLU A 201 5.56 -28.99 -26.30
CA GLU A 201 6.34 -29.88 -25.45
C GLU A 201 6.58 -31.28 -26.03
N HIS A 202 5.68 -31.81 -26.86
CA HIS A 202 5.64 -33.23 -27.22
C HIS A 202 5.62 -33.52 -28.72
N LEU A 203 6.06 -32.58 -29.55
CA LEU A 203 5.97 -32.66 -31.02
C LEU A 203 6.70 -33.87 -31.64
N ALA A 204 7.86 -34.19 -31.14
CA ALA A 204 8.63 -35.35 -31.63
C ALA A 204 9.80 -35.68 -30.72
N THR A 205 10.10 -36.95 -30.58
CA THR A 205 11.40 -37.39 -30.07
C THR A 205 12.41 -37.40 -31.23
N VAL A 206 13.47 -36.62 -31.12
CA VAL A 206 14.50 -36.51 -32.14
C VAL A 206 15.75 -37.23 -31.67
N ASP A 207 16.15 -38.31 -32.36
CA ASP A 207 17.42 -39.00 -32.12
C ASP A 207 18.52 -38.29 -32.92
N VAL A 208 19.48 -37.71 -32.20
CA VAL A 208 20.60 -36.96 -32.79
C VAL A 208 21.88 -37.76 -32.62
N ARG A 209 22.57 -38.08 -33.71
CA ARG A 209 23.91 -38.64 -33.69
C ARG A 209 24.93 -37.51 -33.62
N VAL A 210 25.65 -37.46 -32.51
CA VAL A 210 26.74 -36.48 -32.30
C VAL A 210 28.07 -37.14 -32.64
N ARG A 211 28.85 -36.54 -33.54
CA ARG A 211 30.25 -36.96 -33.80
C ARG A 211 31.17 -36.09 -32.96
N VAL A 212 31.94 -36.72 -32.08
CA VAL A 212 32.92 -36.05 -31.24
C VAL A 212 34.30 -36.39 -31.74
N GLY A 213 35.16 -35.39 -31.99
CA GLY A 213 36.56 -35.60 -32.36
C GLY A 213 37.40 -36.08 -31.18
N SER A 214 38.58 -36.58 -31.44
CA SER A 214 39.54 -37.00 -30.40
C SER A 214 39.96 -35.87 -29.45
N ASP A 215 39.68 -34.62 -29.81
CA ASP A 215 39.87 -33.40 -29.05
C ASP A 215 38.64 -33.03 -28.15
N GLY A 216 37.63 -33.90 -28.07
CA GLY A 216 36.38 -33.68 -27.31
C GLY A 216 35.42 -32.68 -27.94
N ARG A 217 35.73 -32.13 -29.13
CA ARG A 217 34.85 -31.16 -29.80
C ARG A 217 33.82 -31.84 -30.68
N VAL A 218 32.57 -31.32 -30.64
CA VAL A 218 31.50 -31.78 -31.53
C VAL A 218 31.82 -31.36 -32.96
N ARG A 219 32.03 -32.35 -33.85
CA ARG A 219 32.38 -32.15 -35.25
C ARG A 219 31.25 -32.42 -36.24
N GLY A 220 30.11 -32.85 -35.76
CA GLY A 220 28.95 -33.06 -36.61
C GLY A 220 27.74 -33.51 -35.82
N LEU A 221 26.60 -32.97 -36.20
CA LEU A 221 25.27 -33.34 -35.73
C LEU A 221 24.49 -33.89 -36.92
N ALA A 222 24.01 -35.12 -36.84
CA ALA A 222 23.14 -35.70 -37.84
C ALA A 222 21.85 -36.22 -37.19
N LEU A 223 20.70 -35.76 -37.68
CA LEU A 223 19.41 -36.30 -37.33
C LEU A 223 19.33 -37.75 -37.82
N THR A 224 19.12 -38.70 -36.91
CA THR A 224 19.11 -40.14 -37.24
C THR A 224 17.69 -40.65 -37.37
N SER A 225 16.77 -40.20 -36.54
CA SER A 225 15.34 -40.51 -36.65
C SER A 225 14.50 -39.40 -36.00
N VAL A 226 13.28 -39.22 -36.51
CA VAL A 226 12.25 -38.39 -35.92
C VAL A 226 11.07 -39.33 -35.66
N ARG A 227 10.72 -39.55 -34.40
CA ARG A 227 9.53 -40.33 -34.02
C ARG A 227 8.43 -39.38 -33.61
N GLU A 228 7.39 -39.26 -34.43
CA GLU A 228 6.16 -38.56 -34.05
C GLU A 228 5.47 -39.34 -32.93
N ASN A 229 5.02 -38.63 -31.89
CA ASN A 229 4.32 -39.25 -30.80
C ASN A 229 2.85 -39.51 -31.19
N VAL A 230 2.55 -40.70 -31.70
CA VAL A 230 1.25 -41.12 -32.23
C VAL A 230 0.18 -41.33 -31.13
N THR A 231 0.56 -41.29 -29.87
CA THR A 231 -0.33 -41.53 -28.71
C THR A 231 -0.92 -40.25 -28.14
N SER A 232 -0.65 -39.09 -28.73
CA SER A 232 -1.22 -37.81 -28.29
C SER A 232 -2.74 -37.81 -28.42
N ARG A 233 -3.42 -37.39 -27.37
CA ARG A 233 -4.90 -37.19 -27.32
C ARG A 233 -5.40 -36.21 -28.39
N PHE A 234 -4.53 -35.55 -29.12
CA PHE A 234 -4.75 -34.65 -30.23
C PHE A 234 -5.54 -35.25 -31.41
N ALA A 235 -5.52 -36.54 -31.60
CA ALA A 235 -6.28 -37.19 -32.67
C ALA A 235 -7.81 -36.98 -32.55
N ARG A 236 -8.32 -36.40 -31.48
CA ARG A 236 -9.76 -36.23 -31.20
C ARG A 236 -10.27 -34.79 -31.12
N SER A 237 -9.40 -33.77 -31.05
CA SER A 237 -9.82 -32.35 -30.96
C SER A 237 -10.10 -31.75 -32.34
N PRO A 238 -11.08 -30.84 -32.51
CA PRO A 238 -11.33 -30.14 -33.77
C PRO A 238 -10.13 -29.34 -34.26
N ILE A 239 -9.38 -28.71 -33.35
CA ILE A 239 -8.18 -27.94 -33.66
C ILE A 239 -7.05 -28.86 -34.09
N ALA A 240 -6.84 -29.97 -33.41
CA ALA A 240 -5.83 -30.96 -33.79
C ALA A 240 -6.14 -31.60 -35.17
N ARG A 241 -7.42 -31.85 -35.48
CA ARG A 241 -7.82 -32.29 -36.82
C ARG A 241 -7.57 -31.21 -37.88
N TRP A 242 -7.74 -29.95 -37.53
CA TRP A 242 -7.48 -28.82 -38.41
C TRP A 242 -5.97 -28.63 -38.63
N VAL A 243 -5.17 -28.65 -37.56
CA VAL A 243 -3.70 -28.60 -37.60
C VAL A 243 -3.12 -29.81 -38.32
N ALA A 244 -3.60 -31.04 -38.03
CA ALA A 244 -3.16 -32.25 -38.71
C ALA A 244 -3.52 -32.27 -40.21
N ARG A 245 -4.69 -31.75 -40.60
CA ARG A 245 -5.05 -31.56 -42.03
C ARG A 245 -4.14 -30.55 -42.71
N ILE A 246 -3.75 -29.48 -42.02
CA ILE A 246 -2.86 -28.44 -42.54
C ILE A 246 -1.43 -28.99 -42.67
N VAL A 247 -0.93 -29.69 -41.66
CA VAL A 247 0.40 -30.34 -41.71
C VAL A 247 0.47 -31.42 -42.82
N LEU A 248 -0.60 -32.17 -43.05
CA LEU A 248 -0.70 -33.14 -44.15
C LEU A 248 -0.78 -32.49 -45.54
N LEU A 249 -1.44 -31.32 -45.65
CA LEU A 249 -1.47 -30.54 -46.89
C LEU A 249 -0.13 -29.88 -47.24
N PHE A 250 0.74 -29.61 -46.26
CA PHE A 250 1.95 -28.80 -46.43
C PHE A 250 3.28 -29.53 -46.19
N ARG A 251 3.32 -30.85 -46.26
CA ARG A 251 4.59 -31.63 -46.22
C ARG A 251 5.70 -31.19 -47.17
N GLY A 252 5.48 -30.15 -47.95
CA GLY A 252 6.43 -29.57 -48.89
C GLY A 252 6.94 -28.15 -48.61
N TYR A 253 6.36 -27.42 -47.62
CA TYR A 253 6.68 -25.99 -47.40
C TYR A 253 7.02 -25.67 -45.96
N LYS A 254 8.29 -25.56 -45.60
CA LYS A 254 8.78 -25.22 -44.25
C LYS A 254 8.37 -23.81 -43.76
N PHE A 255 8.09 -22.88 -44.65
CA PHE A 255 7.74 -21.49 -44.33
C PHE A 255 6.30 -21.28 -43.82
N GLN A 256 5.40 -22.18 -44.09
CA GLN A 256 3.98 -22.02 -43.74
C GLN A 256 3.64 -22.57 -42.33
N ALA A 257 4.45 -23.44 -41.74
CA ALA A 257 4.22 -23.98 -40.40
C ALA A 257 4.43 -22.94 -39.31
N GLU A 258 5.46 -22.11 -39.40
CA GLU A 258 5.75 -21.04 -38.43
C GLU A 258 4.67 -19.96 -38.44
N GLU A 259 4.14 -19.58 -39.61
CA GLU A 259 3.06 -18.59 -39.73
C GLU A 259 1.75 -19.10 -39.13
N LEU A 260 1.45 -20.38 -39.27
CA LEU A 260 0.25 -20.99 -38.70
C LEU A 260 0.33 -21.10 -37.18
N ILE A 261 1.49 -21.47 -36.65
CA ILE A 261 1.74 -21.50 -35.19
C ILE A 261 1.64 -20.08 -34.63
N ALA A 262 2.24 -19.09 -35.29
CA ALA A 262 2.15 -17.69 -34.88
C ALA A 262 0.69 -17.20 -34.81
N ARG A 263 -0.15 -17.51 -35.80
CA ARG A 263 -1.58 -17.17 -35.81
C ARG A 263 -2.36 -17.91 -34.71
N ALA A 264 -2.06 -19.18 -34.45
CA ALA A 264 -2.67 -19.94 -33.36
C ALA A 264 -2.35 -19.32 -32.00
N ILE A 265 -1.10 -18.92 -31.78
CA ILE A 265 -0.65 -18.21 -30.58
C ILE A 265 -1.38 -16.88 -30.41
N GLU A 266 -1.52 -16.08 -31.47
CA GLU A 266 -2.25 -14.82 -31.44
C GLU A 266 -3.73 -15.03 -31.10
N GLN A 267 -4.38 -16.00 -31.73
CA GLN A 267 -5.78 -16.31 -31.46
C GLN A 267 -6.03 -16.80 -30.02
N VAL A 268 -5.13 -17.62 -29.46
CA VAL A 268 -5.19 -18.04 -28.05
C VAL A 268 -4.99 -16.85 -27.13
N PHE A 269 -4.04 -15.98 -27.43
CA PHE A 269 -3.77 -14.78 -26.63
C PHE A 269 -4.98 -13.83 -26.62
N GLU A 270 -5.56 -13.52 -27.79
CA GLU A 270 -6.78 -12.70 -27.91
C GLU A 270 -7.93 -13.25 -27.04
N GLY A 271 -8.09 -14.57 -27.01
CA GLY A 271 -9.09 -15.23 -26.16
C GLY A 271 -8.79 -15.13 -24.65
N LEU A 272 -7.54 -14.87 -24.26
CA LEU A 272 -7.10 -14.74 -22.86
C LEU A 272 -7.00 -13.30 -22.36
N GLU A 273 -7.19 -12.28 -23.20
CA GLU A 273 -7.02 -10.87 -22.81
C GLU A 273 -7.85 -10.49 -21.58
N ASP A 274 -9.12 -10.90 -21.50
CA ASP A 274 -9.99 -10.65 -20.35
C ASP A 274 -9.50 -11.35 -19.07
N THR A 275 -8.92 -12.53 -19.23
CA THR A 275 -8.29 -13.28 -18.15
C THR A 275 -7.06 -12.52 -17.63
N LEU A 276 -6.22 -12.01 -18.53
CA LEU A 276 -5.02 -11.24 -18.20
C LEU A 276 -5.38 -9.91 -17.50
N VAL A 277 -6.43 -9.20 -17.94
CA VAL A 277 -6.95 -8.02 -17.24
C VAL A 277 -7.30 -8.35 -15.79
N SER A 278 -8.00 -9.47 -15.56
CA SER A 278 -8.40 -9.89 -14.22
C SER A 278 -7.20 -10.33 -13.37
N ILE A 279 -6.20 -10.97 -13.96
CA ILE A 279 -4.94 -11.35 -13.31
C ILE A 279 -4.16 -10.11 -12.85
N LEU A 280 -4.03 -9.09 -13.69
CA LEU A 280 -3.34 -7.84 -13.31
C LEU A 280 -4.06 -7.14 -12.16
N GLN A 281 -5.40 -7.10 -12.18
CA GLN A 281 -6.19 -6.56 -11.08
C GLN A 281 -5.97 -7.35 -9.79
N LEU A 282 -6.01 -8.67 -9.85
CA LEU A 282 -5.73 -9.53 -8.69
C LEU A 282 -4.34 -9.28 -8.12
N GLY A 283 -3.33 -9.10 -8.97
CA GLY A 283 -1.98 -8.75 -8.53
C GLY A 283 -1.95 -7.50 -7.65
N ALA A 284 -2.66 -6.46 -8.05
CA ALA A 284 -2.80 -5.24 -7.27
C ALA A 284 -3.53 -5.47 -5.92
N ASP A 285 -4.58 -6.29 -5.91
CA ASP A 285 -5.28 -6.64 -4.68
C ASP A 285 -4.36 -7.38 -3.70
N LEU A 286 -3.55 -8.31 -4.21
CA LEU A 286 -2.57 -9.02 -3.40
C LEU A 286 -1.49 -8.09 -2.83
N GLU A 287 -1.09 -7.05 -3.57
CA GLU A 287 -0.14 -6.04 -3.06
C GLU A 287 -0.64 -5.33 -1.80
N LEU A 288 -1.95 -5.01 -1.72
CA LEU A 288 -2.53 -4.40 -0.53
C LEU A 288 -2.38 -5.31 0.70
N TYR A 289 -2.62 -6.60 0.54
CA TYR A 289 -2.50 -7.57 1.63
C TYR A 289 -1.06 -7.87 2.00
N LEU A 290 -0.18 -7.98 1.03
CA LEU A 290 1.26 -8.13 1.25
C LEU A 290 1.85 -6.91 1.97
N PHE A 291 1.42 -5.70 1.64
CA PHE A 291 1.76 -4.47 2.36
C PHE A 291 1.33 -4.55 3.83
N ALA A 292 0.08 -4.95 4.10
CA ALA A 292 -0.44 -5.06 5.46
C ALA A 292 0.31 -6.14 6.28
N LEU A 293 0.64 -7.27 5.67
CA LEU A 293 1.44 -8.33 6.29
C LEU A 293 2.88 -7.89 6.54
N SER A 294 3.48 -7.13 5.61
CA SER A 294 4.82 -6.53 5.79
C SER A 294 4.85 -5.54 6.95
N PHE A 295 3.82 -4.69 7.08
CA PHE A 295 3.66 -3.80 8.21
C PHE A 295 3.57 -4.58 9.54
N ARG A 296 2.71 -5.60 9.60
CA ARG A 296 2.58 -6.48 10.77
C ARG A 296 3.93 -7.10 11.16
N ALA A 297 4.63 -7.70 10.21
CA ALA A 297 5.94 -8.30 10.44
C ALA A 297 6.99 -7.29 10.92
N ALA A 298 6.92 -6.04 10.46
CA ALA A 298 7.81 -4.97 10.92
C ALA A 298 7.53 -4.57 12.37
N ALA A 299 6.25 -4.46 12.74
CA ALA A 299 5.82 -4.18 14.11
C ALA A 299 6.24 -5.30 15.07
N GLU A 300 5.99 -6.57 14.71
CA GLU A 300 6.37 -7.75 15.49
C GLU A 300 7.89 -7.81 15.74
N ARG A 301 8.70 -7.50 14.74
CA ARG A 301 10.17 -7.40 14.89
C ARG A 301 10.60 -6.30 15.88
N ALA A 302 9.82 -5.25 16.00
CA ALA A 302 10.05 -4.17 16.98
C ALA A 302 9.45 -4.47 18.37
N GLY A 303 8.84 -5.66 18.56
CA GLY A 303 8.18 -6.04 19.81
C GLY A 303 6.86 -5.32 20.05
N LEU A 304 6.19 -4.87 18.97
CA LEU A 304 4.90 -4.17 18.99
C LEU A 304 3.82 -5.03 18.35
N ALA A 305 2.59 -4.87 18.83
CA ALA A 305 1.44 -5.57 18.31
C ALA A 305 0.65 -4.69 17.34
N VAL A 306 0.03 -5.32 16.35
CA VAL A 306 -0.98 -4.72 15.47
C VAL A 306 -2.26 -5.56 15.54
N CYS A 307 -3.41 -4.95 15.34
CA CYS A 307 -4.69 -5.66 15.34
C CYS A 307 -5.57 -5.23 14.15
N LEU A 308 -6.57 -6.04 13.83
CA LEU A 308 -7.71 -5.61 13.02
C LEU A 308 -8.72 -4.92 13.95
N PRO A 309 -9.06 -3.65 13.73
CA PRO A 309 -9.89 -2.92 14.67
C PRO A 309 -11.33 -3.42 14.64
N GLU A 310 -12.02 -3.36 15.78
CA GLU A 310 -13.47 -3.42 15.81
C GLU A 310 -14.05 -2.10 15.32
N ILE A 311 -15.09 -2.17 14.51
CA ILE A 311 -15.84 -0.99 14.05
C ILE A 311 -17.03 -0.82 14.98
N GLY A 312 -17.08 0.32 15.68
CA GLY A 312 -18.08 0.60 16.70
C GLY A 312 -18.42 2.09 16.81
N GLN A 313 -19.06 2.49 17.89
CA GLN A 313 -19.42 3.90 18.15
C GLN A 313 -18.41 4.62 19.05
N GLU A 314 -17.49 3.88 19.65
CA GLU A 314 -16.46 4.39 20.56
C GLU A 314 -15.10 4.38 19.85
N ARG A 315 -14.16 5.13 20.43
CA ARG A 315 -12.74 5.03 20.10
C ARG A 315 -11.97 4.55 21.32
N ARG A 316 -11.31 3.41 21.14
CA ARG A 316 -10.36 2.85 22.11
C ARG A 316 -9.13 2.34 21.36
N LEU A 317 -7.97 2.83 21.72
CA LEU A 317 -6.69 2.41 21.15
C LEU A 317 -5.76 2.09 22.32
N THR A 318 -5.48 0.82 22.52
CA THR A 318 -4.53 0.36 23.55
C THR A 318 -3.23 0.01 22.88
N GLY A 319 -2.12 0.46 23.45
CA GLY A 319 -0.80 0.22 22.87
C GLY A 319 -0.58 0.91 21.53
N LEU A 320 -1.26 2.04 21.28
CA LEU A 320 -1.12 2.82 20.04
C LEU A 320 0.31 3.29 19.85
N PHE A 321 0.86 3.10 18.66
CA PHE A 321 2.19 3.59 18.30
C PHE A 321 2.22 4.24 16.92
N ASN A 322 3.22 5.09 16.67
CA ASN A 322 3.41 5.68 15.36
C ASN A 322 4.29 4.78 14.48
N PRO A 323 3.77 4.17 13.40
CA PRO A 323 4.52 3.23 12.57
C PRO A 323 5.67 3.89 11.80
N LEU A 324 5.58 5.20 11.50
CA LEU A 324 6.67 5.93 10.84
C LEU A 324 7.95 5.99 11.69
N LEU A 325 7.85 5.76 13.00
CA LEU A 325 9.02 5.75 13.88
C LEU A 325 9.81 4.44 13.83
N LEU A 326 9.24 3.34 13.33
CA LEU A 326 9.88 2.01 13.36
C LEU A 326 11.27 1.98 12.70
N ALA A 327 11.47 2.79 11.65
CA ALA A 327 12.75 2.87 10.96
C ALA A 327 13.72 3.92 11.54
N HIS A 328 13.25 4.82 12.43
CA HIS A 328 14.01 6.00 12.83
C HIS A 328 14.47 5.98 14.28
N VAL A 329 13.82 5.22 15.15
CA VAL A 329 14.18 5.17 16.57
C VAL A 329 14.45 3.75 17.03
N LYS A 330 15.35 3.59 18.00
CA LYS A 330 15.69 2.27 18.56
C LYS A 330 14.53 1.61 19.30
N ARG A 331 13.64 2.42 19.89
CA ARG A 331 12.50 1.96 20.66
C ARG A 331 11.33 2.93 20.48
N VAL A 332 10.24 2.44 19.98
CA VAL A 332 8.96 3.15 19.95
C VAL A 332 8.23 2.91 21.26
N VAL A 333 7.68 3.97 21.85
CA VAL A 333 6.90 3.87 23.09
C VAL A 333 5.43 3.89 22.73
N PRO A 334 4.69 2.80 22.98
CA PRO A 334 3.25 2.77 22.78
C PRO A 334 2.54 3.57 23.88
N CYS A 335 1.36 4.10 23.57
CA CYS A 335 0.50 4.79 24.51
C CYS A 335 -0.95 4.35 24.36
N ASP A 336 -1.76 4.57 25.40
CA ASP A 336 -3.17 4.28 25.38
C ASP A 336 -3.95 5.56 25.11
N LEU A 337 -4.94 5.47 24.22
CA LEU A 337 -5.92 6.52 23.99
C LEU A 337 -7.31 5.90 24.18
N VAL A 338 -7.83 6.04 25.39
CA VAL A 338 -9.15 5.52 25.78
C VAL A 338 -10.07 6.70 26.03
N ASP A 339 -10.77 7.13 25.00
CA ASP A 339 -11.86 8.08 25.10
C ASP A 339 -13.09 7.48 24.38
N PRO A 340 -14.10 7.04 25.15
CA PRO A 340 -15.30 6.43 24.58
C PRO A 340 -16.14 7.42 23.77
N ARG A 341 -15.96 8.73 24.00
CA ARG A 341 -16.69 9.76 23.26
C ARG A 341 -15.93 10.17 22.00
N THR A 342 -16.65 10.21 20.91
CA THR A 342 -16.10 10.53 19.59
C THR A 342 -16.61 11.85 19.01
N ASP A 343 -17.35 12.62 19.81
CA ASP A 343 -17.89 13.95 19.51
C ASP A 343 -17.14 15.04 20.29
N ARG A 344 -15.81 14.85 20.47
CA ARG A 344 -14.98 15.72 21.31
C ARG A 344 -13.88 16.42 20.55
N VAL A 345 -13.59 17.63 21.03
CA VAL A 345 -12.34 18.34 20.77
C VAL A 345 -11.35 17.99 21.89
N VAL A 346 -10.25 17.36 21.56
CA VAL A 346 -9.20 16.95 22.49
C VAL A 346 -8.01 17.88 22.32
N LEU A 347 -7.67 18.65 23.35
CA LEU A 347 -6.50 19.52 23.37
C LEU A 347 -5.31 18.77 23.96
N VAL A 348 -4.22 18.66 23.16
CA VAL A 348 -2.99 17.96 23.53
C VAL A 348 -1.93 18.98 23.90
N THR A 349 -1.49 18.99 25.17
CA THR A 349 -0.52 19.93 25.71
C THR A 349 0.75 19.23 26.17
N GLY A 350 1.84 19.98 26.36
CA GLY A 350 3.11 19.46 26.86
C GLY A 350 4.32 20.06 26.13
N PRO A 351 5.54 19.66 26.54
CA PRO A 351 6.76 20.23 26.00
C PRO A 351 6.92 19.94 24.50
N ASN A 352 7.65 20.83 23.82
CA ASN A 352 8.15 20.54 22.48
C ASN A 352 9.06 19.31 22.56
N SER A 353 9.06 18.44 21.59
CA SER A 353 9.68 17.10 21.63
C SER A 353 9.01 16.07 22.57
N GLY A 354 7.88 16.39 23.21
CA GLY A 354 7.09 15.44 24.01
C GLY A 354 6.28 14.41 23.21
N GLY A 355 6.30 14.49 21.89
CA GLY A 355 5.63 13.51 21.02
C GLY A 355 4.21 13.87 20.61
N LYS A 356 3.74 15.11 20.84
CA LYS A 356 2.38 15.57 20.48
C LYS A 356 2.03 15.29 19.01
N THR A 357 2.82 15.81 18.07
CA THR A 357 2.67 15.58 16.63
C THR A 357 2.65 14.09 16.28
N ARG A 358 3.53 13.30 16.95
CA ARG A 358 3.62 11.84 16.70
C ARG A 358 2.41 11.08 17.22
N LEU A 359 1.75 11.55 18.28
CA LEU A 359 0.48 11.03 18.73
C LEU A 359 -0.63 11.32 17.69
N LEU A 360 -0.74 12.56 17.22
CA LEU A 360 -1.74 12.93 16.22
C LEU A 360 -1.56 12.09 14.93
N GLN A 361 -0.32 11.92 14.46
CA GLN A 361 -0.01 11.03 13.34
C GLN A 361 -0.45 9.58 13.60
N ALA A 362 -0.15 9.05 14.78
CA ALA A 362 -0.53 7.68 15.14
C ALA A 362 -2.05 7.49 15.11
N ILE A 363 -2.81 8.46 15.64
CA ILE A 363 -4.27 8.46 15.63
C ILE A 363 -4.80 8.47 14.19
N GLY A 364 -4.29 9.39 13.34
CA GLY A 364 -4.70 9.51 11.94
C GLY A 364 -4.37 8.26 11.13
N ILE A 365 -3.17 7.70 11.29
CA ILE A 365 -2.77 6.46 10.61
C ILE A 365 -3.63 5.28 11.08
N ALA A 366 -3.93 5.16 12.37
CA ALA A 366 -4.80 4.11 12.89
C ALA A 366 -6.22 4.22 12.30
N GLN A 367 -6.78 5.44 12.23
CA GLN A 367 -8.08 5.69 11.62
C GLN A 367 -8.07 5.35 10.12
N LEU A 368 -7.07 5.82 9.39
CA LEU A 368 -6.91 5.57 7.95
C LEU A 368 -6.83 4.07 7.65
N LEU A 369 -5.89 3.37 8.27
CA LEU A 369 -5.68 1.94 8.06
C LEU A 369 -6.92 1.13 8.47
N GLY A 370 -7.57 1.49 9.59
CA GLY A 370 -8.78 0.82 10.04
C GLY A 370 -9.95 0.97 9.07
N GLN A 371 -10.16 2.15 8.49
CA GLN A 371 -11.20 2.36 7.47
C GLN A 371 -10.82 1.80 6.10
N CYS A 372 -9.53 1.59 5.83
CA CYS A 372 -9.10 0.78 4.70
C CYS A 372 -9.31 -0.73 4.91
N GLY A 373 -9.71 -1.18 6.10
CA GLY A 373 -9.89 -2.60 6.44
C GLY A 373 -8.58 -3.33 6.73
N LEU A 374 -7.52 -2.60 7.14
CA LEU A 374 -6.18 -3.12 7.35
C LEU A 374 -5.81 -3.21 8.85
N PHE A 375 -4.65 -3.80 9.16
CA PHE A 375 -4.10 -3.77 10.51
C PHE A 375 -3.81 -2.34 10.95
N VAL A 376 -4.16 -2.03 12.20
CA VAL A 376 -3.84 -0.74 12.82
C VAL A 376 -2.67 -0.87 13.80
N PRO A 377 -1.89 0.19 14.02
CA PRO A 377 -0.73 0.19 14.90
C PRO A 377 -1.13 0.24 16.39
N ALA A 378 -1.84 -0.76 16.86
CA ALA A 378 -2.29 -0.87 18.24
C ALA A 378 -2.41 -2.34 18.66
N GLU A 379 -2.28 -2.62 19.95
CA GLU A 379 -2.50 -3.95 20.54
C GLU A 379 -3.98 -4.34 20.44
N SER A 380 -4.88 -3.40 20.75
CA SER A 380 -6.32 -3.53 20.52
C SER A 380 -6.91 -2.19 20.09
N ALA A 381 -7.92 -2.23 19.23
CA ALA A 381 -8.56 -1.04 18.71
C ALA A 381 -10.06 -1.22 18.50
N THR A 382 -10.83 -0.22 18.94
CA THR A 382 -12.21 0.03 18.49
C THR A 382 -12.22 1.41 17.84
N LEU A 383 -12.75 1.51 16.63
CA LEU A 383 -12.79 2.74 15.86
C LEU A 383 -14.23 3.06 15.45
N ARG A 384 -14.62 4.32 15.61
CA ARG A 384 -15.80 4.85 14.95
C ARG A 384 -15.43 5.32 13.55
N PRO A 385 -16.13 4.91 12.49
CA PRO A 385 -15.92 5.43 11.15
C PRO A 385 -16.12 6.95 11.11
N VAL A 386 -15.36 7.60 10.24
CA VAL A 386 -15.47 9.04 9.97
C VAL A 386 -15.72 9.28 8.48
N ASP A 387 -16.49 10.33 8.18
CA ASP A 387 -16.90 10.66 6.81
C ASP A 387 -15.82 11.41 6.01
N GLY A 388 -14.75 11.83 6.68
CA GLY A 388 -13.59 12.50 6.10
C GLY A 388 -12.53 12.77 7.15
N MET A 389 -11.34 13.15 6.71
CA MET A 389 -10.23 13.52 7.59
C MET A 389 -9.55 14.78 7.07
N PHE A 390 -9.34 15.74 7.95
CA PHE A 390 -8.48 16.89 7.73
C PHE A 390 -7.26 16.80 8.63
N VAL A 391 -6.07 16.95 8.04
CA VAL A 391 -4.79 16.90 8.75
C VAL A 391 -3.95 18.12 8.41
N SER A 392 -3.42 18.80 9.41
CA SER A 392 -2.48 19.90 9.22
C SER A 392 -1.40 19.87 10.31
N PHE A 393 -0.20 19.43 9.94
CA PHE A 393 0.93 19.31 10.86
C PHE A 393 2.01 20.37 10.67
N GLY A 394 1.66 21.49 9.99
CA GLY A 394 2.56 22.62 9.87
C GLY A 394 3.70 22.34 8.90
N SER A 395 3.38 22.11 7.63
CA SER A 395 4.38 22.16 6.56
C SER A 395 5.04 23.54 6.53
N PRO A 396 6.37 23.64 6.35
CA PRO A 396 7.01 24.94 6.19
C PRO A 396 6.34 25.67 5.01
N PRO A 397 6.11 27.01 5.13
CA PRO A 397 5.54 27.76 4.03
C PRO A 397 6.39 27.56 2.78
N ALA A 398 5.76 27.34 1.63
CA ALA A 398 6.45 27.26 0.35
C ALA A 398 7.26 28.55 0.14
N ALA A 399 8.44 28.44 -0.46
CA ALA A 399 9.36 29.56 -0.62
C ALA A 399 8.78 30.72 -1.44
N ASP A 400 7.67 30.49 -2.13
CA ASP A 400 6.92 31.43 -2.99
C ASP A 400 5.58 31.87 -2.37
N ALA A 401 5.34 31.58 -1.06
CA ALA A 401 4.13 32.03 -0.38
C ALA A 401 4.06 33.58 -0.39
N SER A 402 3.07 34.10 -1.08
CA SER A 402 2.79 35.55 -1.15
C SER A 402 2.36 36.15 0.18
N GLU A 403 1.84 35.31 1.05
CA GLU A 403 1.35 35.66 2.39
C GLU A 403 2.43 35.44 3.45
N GLY A 404 2.56 36.36 4.39
CA GLY A 404 3.44 36.20 5.54
C GLY A 404 2.96 35.08 6.48
N ARG A 405 3.71 34.80 7.54
CA ARG A 405 3.41 33.71 8.51
C ARG A 405 1.96 33.77 9.04
N LEU A 406 1.48 34.95 9.40
CA LEU A 406 0.10 35.15 9.83
C LEU A 406 -0.91 34.77 8.75
N GLY A 407 -0.68 35.24 7.51
CA GLY A 407 -1.57 34.88 6.39
C GLY A 407 -1.64 33.36 6.16
N THR A 408 -0.51 32.70 6.23
CA THR A 408 -0.46 31.22 6.13
C THR A 408 -1.25 30.54 7.25
N GLU A 409 -1.15 31.02 8.49
CA GLU A 409 -1.92 30.48 9.61
C GLU A 409 -3.43 30.71 9.46
N LEU A 410 -3.83 31.90 9.00
CA LEU A 410 -5.24 32.20 8.73
C LEU A 410 -5.81 31.32 7.61
N LEU A 411 -5.03 31.05 6.56
CA LEU A 411 -5.42 30.11 5.51
C LEU A 411 -5.57 28.68 6.04
N ARG A 412 -4.70 28.24 6.96
CA ARG A 412 -4.86 26.95 7.64
C ARG A 412 -6.14 26.88 8.45
N VAL A 413 -6.45 27.92 9.24
CA VAL A 413 -7.73 27.99 9.98
C VAL A 413 -8.90 27.92 9.02
N ARG A 414 -8.88 28.70 7.94
CA ARG A 414 -9.93 28.70 6.94
C ARG A 414 -10.10 27.30 6.30
N ALA A 415 -9.00 26.64 5.92
CA ALA A 415 -9.02 25.31 5.34
C ALA A 415 -9.66 24.27 6.26
N VAL A 416 -9.46 24.36 7.59
CA VAL A 416 -10.16 23.49 8.57
C VAL A 416 -11.67 23.59 8.36
N PHE A 417 -12.23 24.80 8.34
CA PHE A 417 -13.68 25.00 8.27
C PHE A 417 -14.26 24.85 6.86
N GLU A 418 -13.46 24.99 5.80
CA GLU A 418 -13.90 24.70 4.43
C GLU A 418 -13.96 23.18 4.14
N THR A 419 -13.12 22.40 4.82
CA THR A 419 -12.99 20.95 4.55
C THR A 419 -13.73 20.08 5.57
N ILE A 420 -13.98 20.63 6.78
CA ILE A 420 -14.61 19.86 7.84
C ILE A 420 -16.04 19.45 7.47
N CYS A 421 -16.33 18.17 7.61
CA CYS A 421 -17.68 17.64 7.54
C CYS A 421 -18.17 17.18 8.92
N VAL A 422 -19.48 17.22 9.13
CA VAL A 422 -20.08 16.61 10.32
C VAL A 422 -19.75 15.12 10.34
N GLY A 423 -19.24 14.60 11.45
CA GLY A 423 -18.75 13.22 11.53
C GLY A 423 -17.32 13.02 11.06
N GLY A 424 -16.64 14.07 10.58
CA GLY A 424 -15.24 14.03 10.16
C GLY A 424 -14.24 14.03 11.31
N MET A 425 -12.98 13.74 11.01
CA MET A 425 -11.85 13.83 11.93
C MET A 425 -10.96 15.03 11.60
N VAL A 426 -10.51 15.75 12.61
CA VAL A 426 -9.61 16.89 12.48
C VAL A 426 -8.35 16.68 13.32
N LEU A 427 -7.19 16.71 12.68
CA LEU A 427 -5.89 16.58 13.34
C LEU A 427 -5.03 17.79 13.02
N VAL A 428 -4.79 18.65 14.00
CA VAL A 428 -4.04 19.90 13.79
C VAL A 428 -2.94 20.04 14.83
N ASP A 429 -1.71 20.26 14.35
CA ASP A 429 -0.56 20.48 15.21
C ASP A 429 -0.21 21.97 15.27
N GLU A 430 -0.13 22.51 16.49
CA GLU A 430 0.31 23.87 16.83
C GLU A 430 -0.34 24.97 15.99
N LEU A 431 -1.68 24.96 15.88
CA LEU A 431 -2.44 25.99 15.16
C LEU A 431 -2.19 27.38 15.76
N CYS A 432 -2.09 28.40 14.90
CA CYS A 432 -1.85 29.81 15.26
C CYS A 432 -0.48 30.10 15.92
N SER A 433 0.50 29.19 15.75
CA SER A 433 1.82 29.34 16.37
C SER A 433 2.73 30.38 15.67
N GLY A 434 2.40 30.78 14.46
CA GLY A 434 3.22 31.66 13.60
C GLY A 434 2.99 33.16 13.79
N THR A 435 2.07 33.58 14.68
CA THR A 435 1.71 34.97 14.92
C THR A 435 2.12 35.48 16.31
N ASN A 436 1.76 36.72 16.64
CA ASN A 436 1.93 37.28 17.99
C ASN A 436 1.22 36.36 19.02
N PRO A 437 1.88 35.95 20.12
CA PRO A 437 1.33 34.99 21.07
C PRO A 437 -0.06 35.35 21.59
N SER A 438 -0.37 36.60 21.88
CA SER A 438 -1.69 37.03 22.37
C SER A 438 -2.79 36.93 21.30
N GLU A 439 -2.49 37.28 20.05
CA GLU A 439 -3.42 37.20 18.92
C GLU A 439 -3.64 35.72 18.54
N GLY A 440 -2.55 34.93 18.53
CA GLY A 440 -2.60 33.50 18.28
C GLY A 440 -3.44 32.76 19.30
N GLU A 441 -3.34 33.12 20.58
CA GLU A 441 -4.12 32.53 21.67
C GLU A 441 -5.62 32.85 21.54
N GLU A 442 -5.98 34.08 21.18
CA GLU A 442 -7.36 34.50 20.95
C GLU A 442 -7.96 33.76 19.74
N LEU A 443 -7.23 33.72 18.63
CA LEU A 443 -7.68 33.00 17.44
C LEU A 443 -7.83 31.49 17.72
N PHE A 444 -6.90 30.91 18.46
CA PHE A 444 -6.99 29.50 18.88
C PHE A 444 -8.26 29.21 19.71
N ARG A 445 -8.61 30.08 20.65
CA ARG A 445 -9.86 29.96 21.44
C ARG A 445 -11.09 29.96 20.54
N HIS A 446 -11.17 30.93 19.60
CA HIS A 446 -12.29 30.99 18.65
C HIS A 446 -12.38 29.73 17.79
N VAL A 447 -11.26 29.17 17.33
CA VAL A 447 -11.26 27.92 16.56
C VAL A 447 -11.79 26.76 17.41
N VAL A 448 -11.37 26.65 18.67
CA VAL A 448 -11.87 25.58 19.57
C VAL A 448 -13.37 25.72 19.82
N GLU A 449 -13.86 26.94 20.06
CA GLU A 449 -15.30 27.22 20.26
C GLU A 449 -16.13 26.82 19.03
N LEU A 450 -15.69 27.20 17.83
CA LEU A 450 -16.38 26.87 16.58
C LEU A 450 -16.32 25.34 16.27
N LEU A 451 -15.21 24.69 16.57
CA LEU A 451 -15.11 23.23 16.43
C LEU A 451 -16.09 22.49 17.34
N LEU A 452 -16.34 23.00 18.54
CA LEU A 452 -17.35 22.42 19.44
C LEU A 452 -18.77 22.50 18.88
N GLU A 453 -19.09 23.47 18.02
CA GLU A 453 -20.37 23.59 17.33
C GLU A 453 -20.54 22.56 16.20
N VAL A 454 -19.44 22.20 15.50
CA VAL A 454 -19.46 21.26 14.37
C VAL A 454 -19.41 19.80 14.83
N GLU A 455 -19.07 19.55 16.10
CA GLU A 455 -19.02 18.20 16.72
C GLU A 455 -18.09 17.18 16.00
N PRO A 456 -16.90 17.57 15.53
CA PRO A 456 -15.99 16.63 14.89
C PRO A 456 -15.23 15.80 15.92
N GLN A 457 -14.61 14.71 15.46
CA GLN A 457 -13.54 14.05 16.22
C GLN A 457 -12.24 14.86 16.05
N ALA A 458 -12.00 15.84 16.92
CA ALA A 458 -10.86 16.74 16.75
C ALA A 458 -9.75 16.49 17.79
N PHE A 459 -8.49 16.50 17.33
CA PHE A 459 -7.31 16.52 18.17
C PHE A 459 -6.43 17.70 17.75
N LEU A 460 -6.22 18.63 18.67
CA LEU A 460 -5.38 19.81 18.44
C LEU A 460 -4.22 19.80 19.43
N SER A 461 -2.99 19.85 18.95
CA SER A 461 -1.88 20.16 19.85
C SER A 461 -1.70 21.67 19.99
N THR A 462 -1.28 22.11 21.16
CA THR A 462 -1.05 23.54 21.40
C THR A 462 0.08 23.75 22.41
N HIS A 463 0.75 24.89 22.26
CA HIS A 463 1.66 25.45 23.24
C HIS A 463 1.04 26.60 24.04
N PHE A 464 -0.21 27.01 23.73
CA PHE A 464 -0.97 28.02 24.47
C PHE A 464 -1.53 27.43 25.77
N LEU A 465 -0.63 27.23 26.75
CA LEU A 465 -0.99 26.57 28.02
C LEU A 465 -2.00 27.38 28.84
N THR A 466 -1.95 28.72 28.76
CA THR A 466 -2.89 29.63 29.44
C THR A 466 -4.29 29.44 28.88
N ALA A 467 -4.45 29.48 27.55
CA ALA A 467 -5.75 29.26 26.91
C ALA A 467 -6.31 27.86 27.24
N ALA A 468 -5.48 26.84 27.17
CA ALA A 468 -5.90 25.47 27.50
C ALA A 468 -6.33 25.36 28.98
N ALA A 469 -5.60 25.97 29.91
CA ALA A 469 -5.95 25.96 31.34
C ALA A 469 -7.20 26.75 31.64
N ASP A 470 -7.45 27.85 30.94
CA ASP A 470 -8.67 28.64 31.10
C ASP A 470 -9.89 27.87 30.56
N LEU A 471 -9.75 27.21 29.40
CA LEU A 471 -10.78 26.35 28.84
C LEU A 471 -11.08 25.14 29.75
N GLU A 472 -10.10 24.62 30.47
CA GLU A 472 -10.29 23.53 31.45
C GLU A 472 -11.08 24.00 32.66
N ARG A 473 -10.96 25.27 33.07
CA ARG A 473 -11.65 25.86 34.24
C ARG A 473 -13.09 26.26 33.96
N VAL A 474 -13.47 26.57 32.74
CA VAL A 474 -14.86 26.83 32.35
C VAL A 474 -15.66 25.57 32.63
N PRO A 475 -16.96 25.66 33.16
CA PRO A 475 -17.75 24.47 33.41
C PRO A 475 -17.64 23.49 32.22
N PRO A 476 -17.30 22.23 32.46
CA PRO A 476 -16.83 21.36 31.41
C PRO A 476 -17.92 21.19 30.37
N SER A 477 -17.67 21.70 29.17
CA SER A 477 -18.33 21.14 27.99
C SER A 477 -17.94 19.66 27.99
N GLU A 478 -18.93 18.77 28.12
CA GLU A 478 -18.65 17.33 28.02
C GLU A 478 -17.94 16.95 26.69
N ARG A 479 -17.91 17.89 25.74
CA ARG A 479 -17.29 17.75 24.40
C ARG A 479 -15.84 18.26 24.33
N LEU A 480 -15.30 18.82 25.41
CA LEU A 480 -13.89 19.24 25.48
C LEU A 480 -13.12 18.31 26.42
N ALA A 481 -12.00 17.80 25.94
CA ALA A 481 -11.10 16.94 26.71
C ALA A 481 -9.67 17.44 26.61
N PHE A 482 -8.85 17.10 27.61
CA PHE A 482 -7.46 17.54 27.71
C PHE A 482 -6.55 16.34 27.91
N LEU A 483 -5.47 16.32 27.17
CA LEU A 483 -4.37 15.38 27.32
C LEU A 483 -3.06 16.16 27.51
N GLN A 484 -2.21 15.67 28.37
CA GLN A 484 -0.88 16.20 28.55
C GLN A 484 0.17 15.10 28.43
N VAL A 485 1.34 15.48 27.95
CA VAL A 485 2.51 14.59 27.96
C VAL A 485 2.88 14.25 29.39
N GLU A 486 2.98 12.97 29.71
CA GLU A 486 3.46 12.51 31.01
C GLU A 486 4.97 12.78 31.13
N ILE A 487 5.37 13.35 32.28
CA ILE A 487 6.75 13.69 32.62
C ILE A 487 7.22 12.81 33.77
N ASP A 488 8.40 12.20 33.63
CA ASP A 488 9.00 11.39 34.67
C ASP A 488 9.56 12.25 35.83
N LYS A 489 10.06 11.59 36.87
CA LYS A 489 10.63 12.24 38.05
C LYS A 489 11.89 13.09 37.75
N ASN A 490 12.52 12.88 36.60
CA ASN A 490 13.67 13.62 36.12
C ASN A 490 13.33 14.78 35.21
N GLY A 491 12.03 15.04 34.99
CA GLY A 491 11.54 16.07 34.06
C GLY A 491 11.61 15.68 32.58
N MET A 492 11.82 14.40 32.27
CA MET A 492 11.88 13.92 30.90
C MET A 492 10.51 13.41 30.43
N PRO A 493 10.10 13.67 29.16
CA PRO A 493 8.87 13.13 28.61
C PRO A 493 8.92 11.61 28.50
N THR A 494 7.88 10.94 28.97
CA THR A 494 7.74 9.48 28.86
C THR A 494 7.17 9.04 27.52
N TYR A 495 6.71 9.99 26.70
CA TYR A 495 5.94 9.79 25.45
C TYR A 495 4.59 9.09 25.67
N ARG A 496 4.08 9.09 26.90
CA ARG A 496 2.73 8.71 27.27
C ARG A 496 1.88 9.95 27.48
N PHE A 497 0.58 9.78 27.41
CA PHE A 497 -0.37 10.88 27.56
C PHE A 497 -1.36 10.56 28.67
N VAL A 498 -1.60 11.56 29.52
CA VAL A 498 -2.52 11.45 30.66
C VAL A 498 -3.52 12.61 30.62
N PRO A 499 -4.71 12.47 31.21
CA PRO A 499 -5.70 13.56 31.29
C PRO A 499 -5.15 14.82 31.96
N GLY A 500 -5.60 16.00 31.46
CA GLY A 500 -5.28 17.32 32.02
C GLY A 500 -4.44 18.20 31.12
N VAL A 501 -4.12 19.41 31.63
CA VAL A 501 -3.33 20.43 30.92
C VAL A 501 -1.92 20.50 31.53
N ALA A 502 -0.90 20.57 30.69
CA ALA A 502 0.49 20.69 31.10
C ALA A 502 0.72 22.03 31.83
N LYS A 503 1.39 22.00 32.97
CA LYS A 503 1.67 23.21 33.79
C LYS A 503 2.84 24.03 33.26
N THR A 504 3.77 23.41 32.49
CA THR A 504 4.98 24.07 31.98
C THR A 504 5.36 23.51 30.61
N SER A 505 6.02 24.34 29.79
CA SER A 505 6.56 23.93 28.48
C SER A 505 7.93 23.25 28.58
N LEU A 506 8.53 23.18 29.78
CA LEU A 506 9.89 22.66 30.01
C LEU A 506 11.00 23.32 29.17
N ALA A 507 10.76 24.52 28.61
CA ALA A 507 11.71 25.20 27.74
C ALA A 507 13.07 25.42 28.47
N HIS A 508 13.04 25.77 29.77
CA HIS A 508 14.23 26.00 30.54
C HIS A 508 15.08 24.72 30.72
N GLN A 509 14.43 23.57 30.93
CA GLN A 509 15.14 22.28 31.07
C GLN A 509 15.71 21.83 29.70
N THR A 510 15.01 22.09 28.62
CA THR A 510 15.52 21.82 27.27
C THR A 510 16.73 22.70 26.97
N ALA A 511 16.72 23.99 27.34
CA ALA A 511 17.84 24.89 27.20
C ALA A 511 19.06 24.41 28.03
N ALA A 512 18.84 23.96 29.27
CA ALA A 512 19.90 23.40 30.10
C ALA A 512 20.51 22.14 29.48
N ARG A 513 19.70 21.21 29.01
CA ARG A 513 20.18 19.98 28.34
C ARG A 513 20.98 20.24 27.07
N LEU A 514 20.62 21.27 26.30
CA LEU A 514 21.31 21.64 25.06
C LEU A 514 22.51 22.56 25.28
N GLY A 515 22.82 22.97 26.52
CA GLY A 515 23.92 23.88 26.82
C GLY A 515 23.70 25.29 26.26
N VAL A 516 22.42 25.75 26.23
CA VAL A 516 22.03 27.09 25.79
C VAL A 516 21.41 27.92 26.90
N THR A 517 21.74 27.60 28.15
CA THR A 517 21.43 28.48 29.29
C THR A 517 22.24 29.77 29.18
N ARG A 518 21.82 30.79 29.92
CA ARG A 518 22.55 32.06 29.97
C ARG A 518 24.03 31.86 30.33
N ASP A 519 24.32 30.95 31.26
CA ASP A 519 25.66 30.70 31.73
C ASP A 519 26.50 29.92 30.71
N ASP A 520 25.88 28.94 30.01
CA ASP A 520 26.53 28.22 28.91
C ASP A 520 26.90 29.17 27.77
N LEU A 521 25.95 30.03 27.35
CA LEU A 521 26.17 31.01 26.29
C LEU A 521 27.22 32.09 26.73
N ALA A 522 27.20 32.51 27.98
CA ALA A 522 28.22 33.45 28.52
C ALA A 522 29.61 32.79 28.48
N ALA A 523 29.73 31.53 28.78
CA ALA A 523 31.00 30.79 28.68
C ALA A 523 31.49 30.68 27.23
N LEU A 524 30.59 30.46 26.27
CA LEU A 524 30.93 30.48 24.82
C LEU A 524 31.43 31.85 24.38
N VAL A 525 30.74 32.92 24.78
CA VAL A 525 31.16 34.30 24.48
C VAL A 525 32.53 34.62 25.10
N ALA A 526 32.77 34.20 26.36
CA ALA A 526 34.06 34.39 27.00
C ALA A 526 35.20 33.66 26.26
N ARG A 527 34.96 32.44 25.81
CA ARG A 527 35.92 31.68 24.98
C ARG A 527 36.20 32.36 23.65
N ALA A 528 35.16 32.86 22.96
CA ALA A 528 35.31 33.58 21.70
C ALA A 528 36.12 34.89 21.86
N ARG A 529 35.94 35.65 22.97
CA ARG A 529 36.73 36.83 23.30
C ARG A 529 38.20 36.48 23.57
N ALA A 530 38.44 35.45 24.38
CA ALA A 530 39.81 35.00 24.69
C ALA A 530 40.55 34.43 23.46
N ALA A 531 39.85 33.89 22.48
CA ALA A 531 40.43 33.43 21.20
C ALA A 531 40.83 34.62 20.32
N ARG A 532 40.02 35.67 20.29
CA ARG A 532 40.32 36.91 19.54
C ARG A 532 41.54 37.63 20.11
N ASP A 533 41.65 37.72 21.43
CA ASP A 533 42.78 38.36 22.11
C ASP A 533 44.11 37.60 21.91
N ARG A 534 44.05 36.27 21.69
CA ARG A 534 45.22 35.45 21.33
C ARG A 534 45.60 35.47 19.86
N GLY A 535 44.69 35.84 18.96
CA GLY A 535 44.95 35.95 17.52
C GLY A 535 45.35 37.37 17.06
N SER A 536 45.51 38.31 18.00
CA SER A 536 45.91 39.67 17.75
C SER A 536 47.36 39.99 18.24
N ILE A 537 48.17 38.91 18.39
CA ILE A 537 49.64 39.05 18.68
C ILE A 537 50.41 38.53 17.48
#